data_21814a079ebfad4d4dfaece0b7629782
#
_entry.id   21814a079ebfad4d4dfaece0b7629782
#
_cell.length_a   1.000
_cell.length_b   1.000
_cell.length_c   1.000
_cell.angle_alpha   90.00
_cell.angle_beta   90.00
_cell.angle_gamma   90.00
#
_symmetry.space_group_name_H-M   'P 1'
#
loop_
_entity.id
_entity.type
_entity.pdbx_description
1 polymer ?
#
loop_
_entity_poly.entity_id
_entity_poly.type
_entity_poly.pdbx_seq_one_letter_code
_entity_poly.pdbx_strand_id
1 'polypeptide(L)' 'MIWDVKLYVGGKVFTESVHAVNRQDALDTAKARNPKAR' A
#
# COMPACT_ATOMS: atom_id res chain seq x y z
N MET A 1 -7.20 10.66 -6.11
CA MET A 1 -7.99 10.09 -4.98
C MET A 1 -7.05 9.46 -3.97
N ILE A 2 -7.44 9.44 -2.72
CA ILE A 2 -6.65 8.81 -1.66
C ILE A 2 -7.20 7.40 -1.40
N TRP A 3 -6.29 6.43 -1.36
CA TRP A 3 -6.61 5.04 -1.12
C TRP A 3 -5.91 4.56 0.14
N ASP A 4 -6.63 3.83 0.97
CA ASP A 4 -6.05 3.21 2.16
C ASP A 4 -5.66 1.78 1.81
N VAL A 5 -4.37 1.50 1.86
CA VAL A 5 -3.83 0.19 1.49
C VAL A 5 -3.33 -0.52 2.73
N LYS A 6 -3.82 -1.75 2.96
CA LYS A 6 -3.33 -2.58 4.06
C LYS A 6 -2.09 -3.34 3.60
N LEU A 7 -1.05 -3.27 4.42
CA LEU A 7 0.23 -3.92 4.15
C LEU A 7 0.59 -4.88 5.27
N TYR A 8 1.16 -6.01 4.90
CA TYR A 8 1.63 -7.02 5.85
C TYR A 8 3.14 -7.05 5.83
N VAL A 9 3.77 -6.65 6.94
CA VAL A 9 5.22 -6.62 7.06
C VAL A 9 5.62 -7.28 8.37
N GLY A 10 6.41 -8.33 8.28
CA GLY A 10 6.92 -9.02 9.47
C GLY A 10 5.85 -9.50 10.43
N GLY A 11 4.73 -9.98 9.92
CA GLY A 11 3.62 -10.46 10.74
C GLY A 11 2.73 -9.36 11.32
N LYS A 12 3.00 -8.12 10.94
CA LYS A 12 2.18 -6.99 11.38
C LYS A 12 1.39 -6.42 10.22
N VAL A 13 0.23 -5.83 10.52
CA VAL A 13 -0.62 -5.19 9.53
C VAL A 13 -0.64 -3.70 9.83
N PHE A 14 -0.45 -2.89 8.79
CA PHE A 14 -0.63 -1.45 8.93
C PHE A 14 -1.29 -0.89 7.66
N THR A 15 -1.92 0.27 7.82
CA THR A 15 -2.62 0.93 6.72
C THR A 15 -1.79 2.13 6.27
N GLU A 16 -1.61 2.27 4.97
CA GLU A 16 -0.93 3.41 4.39
C GLU A 16 -1.85 4.13 3.43
N SER A 17 -1.92 5.46 3.56
CA SER A 17 -2.70 6.29 2.65
C SER A 17 -1.86 6.63 1.43
N VAL A 18 -2.37 6.33 0.25
CA VAL A 18 -1.66 6.51 -1.00
C VAL A 18 -2.50 7.34 -1.97
N HIS A 19 -1.87 8.32 -2.60
CA HIS A 19 -2.51 9.12 -3.64
C HIS A 19 -2.38 8.38 -4.97
N ALA A 20 -3.50 8.02 -5.58
CA ALA A 20 -3.48 7.24 -6.81
C ALA A 20 -4.74 7.48 -7.63
N VAL A 21 -4.68 7.14 -8.91
CA VAL A 21 -5.81 7.31 -9.83
C VAL A 21 -6.80 6.15 -9.78
N ASN A 22 -6.32 4.97 -9.39
CA ASN A 22 -7.15 3.78 -9.25
C ASN A 22 -6.54 2.82 -8.24
N ARG A 23 -7.27 1.75 -7.94
CA ARG A 23 -6.86 0.76 -6.94
C ARG A 23 -5.52 0.10 -7.26
N GLN A 24 -5.33 -0.31 -8.51
CA GLN A 24 -4.10 -0.99 -8.93
C GLN A 24 -2.89 -0.07 -8.76
N ASP A 25 -3.04 1.18 -9.13
CA ASP A 25 -1.99 2.19 -8.97
C ASP A 25 -1.64 2.38 -7.49
N ALA A 26 -2.66 2.40 -6.63
CA ALA A 26 -2.46 2.52 -5.18
C ALA A 26 -1.66 1.34 -4.65
N LEU A 27 -2.01 0.12 -5.06
CA LEU A 27 -1.30 -1.08 -4.64
C LEU A 27 0.16 -1.06 -5.10
N ASP A 28 0.40 -0.68 -6.34
CA ASP A 28 1.75 -0.61 -6.90
C ASP A 28 2.59 0.42 -6.16
N THR A 29 2.02 1.58 -5.87
CA THR A 29 2.71 2.62 -5.13
C THR A 29 3.06 2.16 -3.71
N ALA A 30 2.11 1.56 -3.02
CA ALA A 30 2.33 1.07 -1.66
C ALA A 30 3.42 0.00 -1.63
N LYS A 31 3.41 -0.91 -2.60
CA LYS A 31 4.43 -1.96 -2.70
C LYS A 31 5.81 -1.39 -2.98
N ALA A 32 5.88 -0.35 -3.82
CA ALA A 32 7.16 0.30 -4.13
C ALA A 32 7.77 0.95 -2.91
N ARG A 33 6.93 1.51 -2.03
CA ARG A 33 7.41 2.12 -0.77
C ARG A 33 7.79 1.08 0.27
N ASN A 34 7.18 -0.10 0.20
CA ASN A 34 7.37 -1.16 1.19
C ASN A 34 7.68 -2.48 0.48
N PRO A 35 8.88 -2.62 -0.10
CA PRO A 35 9.21 -3.80 -0.90
C PRO A 35 9.14 -5.13 -0.14
N LYS A 36 9.20 -5.08 1.18
CA LYS A 36 9.07 -6.27 2.02
C LYS A 36 7.62 -6.58 2.41
N ALA A 37 6.68 -5.72 2.06
CA ALA A 37 5.26 -5.92 2.37
C ALA A 37 4.63 -6.92 1.39
N ARG A 38 3.57 -7.53 1.82
CA ARG A 38 2.78 -8.46 1.00
C ARG A 38 1.34 -8.05 0.89
#